data_6943f53c46f43e8be8d1fe6ce19e137f
#
_entry.id   6943f53c46f43e8be8d1fe6ce19e137f
#
_cell.length_a   1.000
_cell.length_b   1.000
_cell.length_c   1.000
_cell.angle_alpha   90.00
_cell.angle_beta   90.00
_cell.angle_gamma   90.00
#
_symmetry.space_group_name_H-M   'P 1'
#
loop_
_entity.id
_entity.type
_entity.pdbx_description
1 polymer ?
#
loop_
_entity_poly.entity_id
_entity_poly.type
_entity_poly.pdbx_seq_one_letter_code
_entity_poly.pdbx_strand_id
1 'polypeptide(L)'
;MKNKKLACMTLAVVLAASALSGCGGSSKSGGGRTNSDGAKMVTIWSPTDEPAIEAWWVEKINAFNEEHKGEIELKREAIVRADSYAYEDKINAAVTSNDLPDILFVDGPNISNYAADGIIVPIDAYFTEEDLSDFVESIKVQGTYDGKLYALGATESSVALYYNKDMTDAAGITMPDKMEDALTWSEFADIAGKLTTSGVAGTNIIMDKGEGLPYVLEQFWISNGTDFVSEDGSKADGYVNSEKGIQAANFLNSLIQ
;
A
#
# COMPACT_ATOMS: atom_id res chain seq x y z
N MET A 1 -11.29 45.29 48.32
CA MET A 1 -10.75 43.91 48.12
C MET A 1 -11.83 42.81 48.15
N LYS A 2 -13.07 43.06 48.57
CA LYS A 2 -14.15 42.06 48.64
C LYS A 2 -14.80 41.74 47.28
N ASN A 3 -14.78 42.64 46.29
CA ASN A 3 -15.47 42.47 45.02
C ASN A 3 -14.67 41.66 43.96
N LYS A 4 -13.36 41.49 44.14
CA LYS A 4 -12.55 40.67 43.20
C LYS A 4 -12.62 39.16 43.46
N LYS A 5 -12.97 38.75 44.67
CA LYS A 5 -13.17 37.33 45.02
C LYS A 5 -14.52 36.77 44.56
N LEU A 6 -15.55 37.62 44.43
CA LEU A 6 -16.84 37.23 43.97
C LEU A 6 -16.88 37.04 42.42
N ALA A 7 -16.11 37.86 41.69
CA ALA A 7 -16.00 37.75 40.25
C ALA A 7 -15.27 36.49 39.78
N CYS A 8 -14.25 36.00 40.55
CA CYS A 8 -13.55 34.76 40.28
C CYS A 8 -14.40 33.52 40.57
N MET A 9 -15.31 33.57 41.54
CA MET A 9 -16.17 32.44 41.87
C MET A 9 -17.28 32.25 40.84
N THR A 10 -17.85 33.33 40.28
CA THR A 10 -18.85 33.26 39.22
C THR A 10 -18.28 32.77 37.88
N LEU A 11 -17.03 33.11 37.58
CA LEU A 11 -16.38 32.64 36.36
C LEU A 11 -16.05 31.14 36.41
N ALA A 12 -15.71 30.60 37.57
CA ALA A 12 -15.40 29.17 37.77
C ALA A 12 -16.67 28.29 37.66
N VAL A 13 -17.85 28.80 38.06
CA VAL A 13 -19.14 28.06 37.96
C VAL A 13 -19.65 28.04 36.52
N VAL A 14 -19.40 29.07 35.72
CA VAL A 14 -19.81 29.09 34.30
C VAL A 14 -18.91 28.15 33.46
N LEU A 15 -17.61 28.00 33.78
CA LEU A 15 -16.74 27.06 33.13
C LEU A 15 -17.02 25.58 33.50
N ALA A 16 -17.51 25.32 34.70
CA ALA A 16 -17.91 23.95 35.10
C ALA A 16 -19.25 23.51 34.50
N ALA A 17 -20.15 24.44 34.17
CA ALA A 17 -21.44 24.12 33.53
C ALA A 17 -21.32 23.85 32.02
N SER A 18 -20.28 24.38 31.34
CA SER A 18 -19.99 24.10 29.93
C SER A 18 -19.30 22.77 29.69
N ALA A 19 -18.71 22.15 30.72
CA ALA A 19 -18.04 20.82 30.61
C ALA A 19 -19.02 19.63 30.75
N LEU A 20 -20.29 19.85 31.14
CA LEU A 20 -21.26 18.78 31.30
C LEU A 20 -22.28 18.66 30.15
N SER A 21 -22.20 19.52 29.14
CA SER A 21 -23.08 19.44 27.96
C SER A 21 -22.41 18.79 26.75
N GLY A 22 -21.22 18.17 26.92
CA GLY A 22 -20.42 17.53 25.88
C GLY A 22 -20.41 16.01 25.91
N CYS A 23 -21.36 15.33 26.53
CA CYS A 23 -21.44 13.86 26.50
C CYS A 23 -22.84 13.40 26.10
N GLY A 24 -23.10 13.39 24.82
CA GLY A 24 -24.32 12.84 24.21
C GLY A 24 -24.03 12.35 22.79
N GLY A 25 -22.82 11.91 22.51
CA GLY A 25 -22.48 11.14 21.32
C GLY A 25 -22.80 9.67 21.57
N SER A 26 -24.01 9.25 21.28
CA SER A 26 -24.34 7.84 21.15
C SER A 26 -23.37 7.23 20.15
N SER A 27 -22.50 6.34 20.60
CA SER A 27 -21.84 5.34 19.77
C SER A 27 -22.92 4.55 19.04
N LYS A 28 -23.28 5.00 17.83
CA LYS A 28 -24.05 4.17 16.89
C LYS A 28 -23.10 3.14 16.32
N SER A 29 -22.95 2.04 17.01
CA SER A 29 -22.57 0.77 16.46
C SER A 29 -23.49 0.45 15.28
N GLY A 30 -22.93 0.36 14.04
CA GLY A 30 -23.51 -0.46 12.98
C GLY A 30 -24.76 0.03 12.26
N GLY A 31 -25.00 1.32 12.15
CA GLY A 31 -26.04 1.86 11.24
C GLY A 31 -25.35 2.50 10.04
N GLY A 32 -25.38 1.86 8.86
CA GLY A 32 -24.82 2.43 7.64
C GLY A 32 -25.31 3.86 7.41
N ARG A 33 -24.40 4.74 6.96
CA ARG A 33 -24.74 6.11 6.55
C ARG A 33 -25.73 6.02 5.39
N THR A 34 -26.81 6.82 5.43
CA THR A 34 -27.76 6.92 4.32
C THR A 34 -27.72 8.33 3.75
N ASN A 35 -27.93 8.45 2.45
CA ASN A 35 -28.10 9.75 1.79
C ASN A 35 -29.52 10.32 2.01
N SER A 36 -29.79 11.48 1.42
CA SER A 36 -31.14 12.15 1.51
C SER A 36 -32.29 11.32 0.95
N ASP A 37 -31.97 10.39 0.02
CA ASP A 37 -32.96 9.57 -0.69
C ASP A 37 -33.15 8.18 -0.04
N GLY A 38 -32.44 7.93 1.08
CA GLY A 38 -32.52 6.69 1.85
C GLY A 38 -31.58 5.58 1.39
N ALA A 39 -30.78 5.79 0.33
CA ALA A 39 -29.79 4.81 -0.14
C ALA A 39 -28.63 4.69 0.86
N LYS A 40 -28.12 3.48 1.04
CA LYS A 40 -26.90 3.23 1.85
C LYS A 40 -25.69 3.88 1.18
N MET A 41 -24.98 4.70 1.93
CA MET A 41 -23.71 5.27 1.47
C MET A 41 -22.57 4.32 1.77
N VAL A 42 -21.79 3.98 0.75
CA VAL A 42 -20.54 3.22 0.85
C VAL A 42 -19.40 4.12 0.43
N THR A 43 -18.44 4.30 1.31
CA THR A 43 -17.29 5.18 1.09
C THR A 43 -16.04 4.36 0.75
N ILE A 44 -15.31 4.82 -0.27
CA ILE A 44 -14.07 4.22 -0.75
C ILE A 44 -12.94 5.23 -0.58
N TRP A 45 -11.85 4.84 0.06
CA TRP A 45 -10.60 5.61 0.01
C TRP A 45 -9.62 4.91 -0.90
N SER A 46 -8.99 5.69 -1.78
CA SER A 46 -7.87 5.24 -2.60
C SER A 46 -6.88 6.36 -2.82
N PRO A 47 -5.62 6.08 -3.16
CA PRO A 47 -4.72 7.10 -3.67
C PRO A 47 -5.28 7.78 -4.93
N THR A 48 -4.80 9.00 -5.23
CA THR A 48 -4.99 9.60 -6.54
C THR A 48 -4.16 8.86 -7.58
N ASP A 49 -4.71 8.77 -8.78
CA ASP A 49 -4.12 8.07 -9.91
C ASP A 49 -3.84 9.02 -11.09
N GLU A 50 -3.29 8.46 -12.15
CA GLU A 50 -3.15 9.13 -13.44
C GLU A 50 -4.51 9.57 -13.98
N PRO A 51 -4.60 10.67 -14.75
CA PRO A 51 -5.87 11.24 -15.21
C PRO A 51 -6.80 10.26 -15.93
N ALA A 52 -6.26 9.29 -16.65
CA ALA A 52 -7.05 8.26 -17.34
C ALA A 52 -7.73 7.30 -16.36
N ILE A 53 -7.04 6.92 -15.29
CA ILE A 53 -7.57 6.05 -14.24
C ILE A 53 -8.58 6.81 -13.39
N GLU A 54 -8.32 8.09 -13.08
CA GLU A 54 -9.29 8.95 -12.40
C GLU A 54 -10.61 9.07 -13.21
N ALA A 55 -10.52 9.26 -14.52
CA ALA A 55 -11.69 9.30 -15.39
C ALA A 55 -12.46 7.96 -15.40
N TRP A 56 -11.74 6.84 -15.40
CA TRP A 56 -12.33 5.51 -15.30
C TRP A 56 -13.07 5.31 -13.96
N TRP A 57 -12.49 5.76 -12.84
CA TRP A 57 -13.17 5.71 -11.54
C TRP A 57 -14.49 6.47 -11.55
N VAL A 58 -14.49 7.69 -12.08
CA VAL A 58 -15.70 8.51 -12.20
C VAL A 58 -16.77 7.81 -13.04
N GLU A 59 -16.38 7.24 -14.20
CA GLU A 59 -17.30 6.48 -15.06
C GLU A 59 -17.91 5.29 -14.32
N LYS A 60 -17.08 4.45 -13.68
CA LYS A 60 -17.54 3.22 -13.03
C LYS A 60 -18.41 3.48 -11.81
N ILE A 61 -18.06 4.47 -10.98
CA ILE A 61 -18.88 4.86 -9.82
C ILE A 61 -20.23 5.43 -10.28
N ASN A 62 -20.24 6.25 -11.33
CA ASN A 62 -21.49 6.79 -11.85
C ASN A 62 -22.39 5.68 -12.42
N ALA A 63 -21.82 4.72 -13.17
CA ALA A 63 -22.55 3.58 -13.70
C ALA A 63 -23.17 2.74 -12.57
N PHE A 64 -22.37 2.41 -11.54
CA PHE A 64 -22.84 1.66 -10.37
C PHE A 64 -23.97 2.42 -9.64
N ASN A 65 -23.81 3.71 -9.41
CA ASN A 65 -24.79 4.52 -8.71
C ASN A 65 -26.11 4.67 -9.48
N GLU A 66 -26.09 4.69 -10.81
CA GLU A 66 -27.31 4.65 -11.61
C GLU A 66 -27.99 3.28 -11.58
N GLU A 67 -27.22 2.19 -11.63
CA GLU A 67 -27.74 0.82 -11.57
C GLU A 67 -28.41 0.52 -10.22
N HIS A 68 -27.82 1.02 -9.11
CA HIS A 68 -28.27 0.77 -7.74
C HIS A 68 -29.00 1.99 -7.11
N LYS A 69 -29.57 2.84 -7.95
CA LYS A 69 -30.24 4.07 -7.52
C LYS A 69 -31.34 3.82 -6.47
N GLY A 70 -31.21 4.52 -5.34
CA GLY A 70 -32.13 4.39 -4.22
C GLY A 70 -31.80 3.24 -3.26
N GLU A 71 -30.84 2.39 -3.57
CA GLU A 71 -30.41 1.27 -2.72
C GLU A 71 -29.02 1.53 -2.13
N ILE A 72 -28.03 1.78 -2.99
CA ILE A 72 -26.62 2.00 -2.61
C ILE A 72 -26.08 3.20 -3.38
N GLU A 73 -25.30 4.04 -2.72
CA GLU A 73 -24.52 5.12 -3.32
C GLU A 73 -23.05 4.95 -2.94
N LEU A 74 -22.20 4.73 -3.94
CA LEU A 74 -20.74 4.72 -3.77
C LEU A 74 -20.20 6.15 -3.82
N LYS A 75 -19.28 6.46 -2.89
CA LYS A 75 -18.50 7.70 -2.87
C LYS A 75 -17.02 7.37 -2.70
N ARG A 76 -16.20 7.78 -3.68
CA ARG A 76 -14.75 7.67 -3.58
C ARG A 76 -14.15 8.99 -3.12
N GLU A 77 -13.28 8.93 -2.16
CA GLU A 77 -12.35 9.98 -1.80
C GLU A 77 -10.97 9.61 -2.33
N ALA A 78 -10.51 10.35 -3.34
CA ALA A 78 -9.16 10.23 -3.88
C ALA A 78 -8.20 11.04 -3.01
N ILE A 79 -7.21 10.39 -2.43
CA ILE A 79 -6.30 10.99 -1.46
C ILE A 79 -4.94 11.19 -2.13
N VAL A 80 -4.46 12.42 -2.14
CA VAL A 80 -3.16 12.75 -2.74
C VAL A 80 -2.06 12.08 -1.94
N ARG A 81 -1.26 11.26 -2.62
CA ARG A 81 -0.03 10.69 -2.08
C ARG A 81 1.09 11.72 -2.27
N ALA A 82 1.15 12.70 -1.35
CA ALA A 82 2.13 13.80 -1.41
C ALA A 82 3.57 13.33 -1.14
N ASP A 83 3.70 12.25 -0.39
CA ASP A 83 4.94 11.51 -0.14
C ASP A 83 4.62 10.01 -0.01
N SER A 84 5.62 9.19 0.26
CA SER A 84 5.48 7.73 0.30
C SER A 84 4.56 7.20 1.40
N TYR A 85 4.11 8.04 2.33
CA TYR A 85 3.34 7.60 3.51
C TYR A 85 2.06 8.40 3.78
N ALA A 86 1.78 9.47 3.02
CA ALA A 86 0.66 10.37 3.32
C ALA A 86 -0.71 9.66 3.31
N TYR A 87 -0.87 8.61 2.50
CA TYR A 87 -2.09 7.82 2.44
C TYR A 87 -2.22 6.92 3.68
N GLU A 88 -1.15 6.23 4.05
CA GLU A 88 -1.08 5.35 5.22
C GLU A 88 -1.22 6.14 6.52
N ASP A 89 -0.63 7.33 6.61
CA ASP A 89 -0.78 8.24 7.74
C ASP A 89 -2.24 8.68 7.92
N LYS A 90 -2.97 8.91 6.83
CA LYS A 90 -4.40 9.21 6.90
C LYS A 90 -5.19 8.02 7.41
N ILE A 91 -4.90 6.80 6.96
CA ILE A 91 -5.54 5.58 7.47
C ILE A 91 -5.28 5.44 8.97
N ASN A 92 -4.02 5.56 9.41
CA ASN A 92 -3.64 5.45 10.82
C ASN A 92 -4.34 6.51 11.70
N ALA A 93 -4.48 7.74 11.22
CA ALA A 93 -5.23 8.78 11.90
C ALA A 93 -6.73 8.43 12.01
N ALA A 94 -7.31 7.86 10.95
CA ALA A 94 -8.71 7.45 10.91
C ALA A 94 -8.98 6.23 11.82
N VAL A 95 -8.03 5.29 11.94
CA VAL A 95 -8.09 4.21 12.94
C VAL A 95 -8.23 4.78 14.34
N THR A 96 -7.40 5.76 14.68
CA THR A 96 -7.39 6.41 16.01
C THR A 96 -8.71 7.16 16.29
N SER A 97 -9.29 7.79 15.28
CA SER A 97 -10.55 8.56 15.39
C SER A 97 -11.81 7.72 15.17
N ASN A 98 -11.66 6.43 14.80
CA ASN A 98 -12.75 5.54 14.41
C ASN A 98 -13.61 6.11 13.25
N ASP A 99 -12.95 6.69 12.25
CA ASP A 99 -13.55 7.31 11.07
C ASP A 99 -12.99 6.72 9.76
N LEU A 100 -12.85 5.39 9.73
CA LEU A 100 -12.45 4.64 8.54
C LEU A 100 -13.57 4.65 7.49
N PRO A 101 -13.24 4.58 6.19
CA PRO A 101 -14.21 4.32 5.13
C PRO A 101 -14.70 2.87 5.18
N ASP A 102 -15.71 2.56 4.36
CA ASP A 102 -16.20 1.18 4.24
C ASP A 102 -15.27 0.31 3.42
N ILE A 103 -14.55 0.89 2.45
CA ILE A 103 -13.59 0.21 1.57
C ILE A 103 -12.28 1.01 1.54
N LEU A 104 -11.18 0.30 1.74
CA LEU A 104 -9.82 0.81 1.61
C LEU A 104 -9.12 0.19 0.41
N PHE A 105 -8.45 1.02 -0.40
CA PHE A 105 -7.36 0.55 -1.25
C PHE A 105 -6.11 0.40 -0.39
N VAL A 106 -5.47 -0.75 -0.44
CA VAL A 106 -4.32 -1.07 0.42
C VAL A 106 -3.22 -1.66 -0.45
N ASP A 107 -2.00 -1.18 -0.28
CA ASP A 107 -0.83 -1.84 -0.88
C ASP A 107 -0.56 -3.18 -0.19
N GLY A 108 -0.19 -4.19 -0.97
CA GLY A 108 -0.02 -5.56 -0.51
C GLY A 108 0.76 -5.74 0.79
N PRO A 109 1.91 -5.07 0.98
CA PRO A 109 2.71 -5.18 2.21
C PRO A 109 1.95 -4.81 3.50
N ASN A 110 0.91 -3.99 3.40
CA ASN A 110 0.14 -3.52 4.55
C ASN A 110 -1.03 -4.44 4.95
N ILE A 111 -1.42 -5.39 4.08
CA ILE A 111 -2.62 -6.23 4.29
C ILE A 111 -2.51 -7.04 5.58
N SER A 112 -1.38 -7.71 5.81
CA SER A 112 -1.18 -8.55 7.00
C SER A 112 -1.27 -7.76 8.30
N ASN A 113 -0.67 -6.56 8.34
CA ASN A 113 -0.72 -5.69 9.50
C ASN A 113 -2.14 -5.19 9.77
N TYR A 114 -2.84 -4.74 8.73
CA TYR A 114 -4.21 -4.23 8.87
C TYR A 114 -5.20 -5.34 9.24
N ALA A 115 -4.98 -6.56 8.77
CA ALA A 115 -5.76 -7.73 9.16
C ALA A 115 -5.51 -8.10 10.64
N ALA A 116 -4.23 -8.16 11.06
CA ALA A 116 -3.85 -8.47 12.43
C ALA A 116 -4.39 -7.45 13.45
N ASP A 117 -4.39 -6.17 13.08
CA ASP A 117 -4.89 -5.07 13.91
C ASP A 117 -6.42 -4.90 13.83
N GLY A 118 -7.11 -5.69 13.00
CA GLY A 118 -8.56 -5.62 12.85
C GLY A 118 -9.05 -4.37 12.12
N ILE A 119 -8.19 -3.69 11.37
CA ILE A 119 -8.51 -2.53 10.54
C ILE A 119 -9.35 -2.96 9.34
N ILE A 120 -9.02 -4.11 8.75
CA ILE A 120 -9.77 -4.77 7.69
C ILE A 120 -10.32 -6.10 8.19
N VAL A 121 -11.39 -6.58 7.56
CA VAL A 121 -12.11 -7.79 7.97
C VAL A 121 -12.05 -8.86 6.88
N PRO A 122 -12.19 -10.16 7.22
CA PRO A 122 -12.26 -11.23 6.22
C PRO A 122 -13.42 -11.02 5.25
N ILE A 123 -13.17 -11.30 3.97
CA ILE A 123 -14.13 -11.18 2.88
C ILE A 123 -14.46 -12.51 2.19
N ASP A 124 -13.91 -13.63 2.66
CA ASP A 124 -14.11 -14.97 2.08
C ASP A 124 -15.58 -15.31 1.84
N ALA A 125 -16.45 -14.94 2.79
CA ALA A 125 -17.86 -15.28 2.74
C ALA A 125 -18.64 -14.64 1.57
N TYR A 126 -18.02 -13.68 0.89
CA TYR A 126 -18.64 -12.93 -0.22
C TYR A 126 -18.19 -13.39 -1.60
N PHE A 127 -17.24 -14.35 -1.67
CA PHE A 127 -16.68 -14.87 -2.92
C PHE A 127 -16.80 -16.38 -2.99
N THR A 128 -17.15 -16.87 -4.17
CA THR A 128 -17.10 -18.31 -4.50
C THR A 128 -15.75 -18.66 -5.11
N GLU A 129 -15.43 -19.95 -5.22
CA GLU A 129 -14.24 -20.40 -5.97
C GLU A 129 -14.27 -19.94 -7.44
N GLU A 130 -15.46 -19.87 -8.05
CA GLU A 130 -15.62 -19.38 -9.40
C GLU A 130 -15.27 -17.90 -9.52
N ASP A 131 -15.72 -17.06 -8.58
CA ASP A 131 -15.38 -15.64 -8.53
C ASP A 131 -13.86 -15.42 -8.41
N LEU A 132 -13.16 -16.28 -7.67
CA LEU A 132 -11.72 -16.18 -7.45
C LEU A 132 -10.88 -16.87 -8.55
N SER A 133 -11.49 -17.61 -9.45
CA SER A 133 -10.78 -18.43 -10.46
C SER A 133 -10.05 -17.58 -11.51
N ASP A 134 -10.52 -16.37 -11.78
CA ASP A 134 -9.94 -15.43 -12.76
C ASP A 134 -8.78 -14.58 -12.17
N PHE A 135 -8.62 -14.59 -10.86
CA PHE A 135 -7.50 -13.89 -10.21
C PHE A 135 -6.22 -14.72 -10.27
N VAL A 136 -5.10 -14.05 -10.58
CA VAL A 136 -3.77 -14.70 -10.49
C VAL A 136 -3.45 -15.09 -9.05
N GLU A 137 -2.68 -16.17 -8.89
CA GLU A 137 -2.42 -16.74 -7.56
C GLU A 137 -1.71 -15.77 -6.62
N SER A 138 -0.77 -14.96 -7.12
CA SER A 138 -0.06 -13.94 -6.33
C SER A 138 -1.00 -12.95 -5.65
N ILE A 139 -2.05 -12.50 -6.33
CA ILE A 139 -3.07 -11.59 -5.77
C ILE A 139 -3.81 -12.26 -4.60
N LYS A 140 -4.19 -13.55 -4.76
CA LYS A 140 -4.88 -14.29 -3.70
C LYS A 140 -3.99 -14.54 -2.49
N VAL A 141 -2.75 -14.94 -2.73
CA VAL A 141 -1.75 -15.16 -1.67
C VAL A 141 -1.49 -13.85 -0.92
N GLN A 142 -1.26 -12.75 -1.63
CA GLN A 142 -1.00 -11.44 -1.03
C GLN A 142 -2.20 -10.92 -0.24
N GLY A 143 -3.43 -11.20 -0.69
CA GLY A 143 -4.67 -10.83 0.00
C GLY A 143 -5.03 -11.70 1.20
N THR A 144 -4.27 -12.78 1.47
CA THR A 144 -4.58 -13.78 2.49
C THR A 144 -3.70 -13.58 3.73
N TYR A 145 -4.33 -13.55 4.90
CA TYR A 145 -3.66 -13.53 6.20
C TYR A 145 -4.32 -14.55 7.13
N ASP A 146 -3.51 -15.37 7.81
CA ASP A 146 -3.96 -16.44 8.72
C ASP A 146 -5.05 -17.34 8.10
N GLY A 147 -4.86 -17.70 6.82
CA GLY A 147 -5.74 -18.59 6.06
C GLY A 147 -7.09 -17.98 5.65
N LYS A 148 -7.28 -16.67 5.78
CA LYS A 148 -8.50 -15.95 5.37
C LYS A 148 -8.18 -14.86 4.37
N LEU A 149 -9.08 -14.66 3.41
CA LEU A 149 -8.98 -13.59 2.42
C LEU A 149 -9.47 -12.26 3.01
N TYR A 150 -8.64 -11.22 2.98
CA TYR A 150 -8.92 -9.87 3.47
C TYR A 150 -8.95 -8.82 2.36
N ALA A 151 -8.29 -9.09 1.26
CA ALA A 151 -8.22 -8.19 0.13
C ALA A 151 -8.11 -8.95 -1.20
N LEU A 152 -8.54 -8.31 -2.28
CA LEU A 152 -8.30 -8.74 -3.65
C LEU A 152 -7.65 -7.60 -4.41
N GLY A 153 -6.49 -7.86 -5.03
CA GLY A 153 -5.76 -6.87 -5.79
C GLY A 153 -6.50 -6.46 -7.06
N ALA A 154 -6.68 -5.17 -7.25
CA ALA A 154 -7.21 -4.62 -8.49
C ALA A 154 -6.12 -4.54 -9.58
N THR A 155 -4.87 -4.49 -9.17
CA THR A 155 -3.69 -4.44 -10.05
C THR A 155 -2.57 -5.28 -9.47
N GLU A 156 -1.72 -5.79 -10.33
CA GLU A 156 -0.49 -6.49 -10.00
C GLU A 156 0.68 -5.72 -10.58
N SER A 157 1.80 -5.68 -9.88
CA SER A 157 3.03 -5.09 -10.37
C SER A 157 4.19 -6.07 -10.30
N SER A 158 5.19 -5.87 -11.14
CA SER A 158 6.40 -6.66 -11.14
C SER A 158 7.63 -5.79 -11.35
N VAL A 159 8.78 -6.27 -10.89
CA VAL A 159 10.07 -5.62 -11.10
C VAL A 159 10.80 -6.32 -12.25
N ALA A 160 11.36 -5.54 -13.16
CA ALA A 160 12.15 -6.05 -14.27
C ALA A 160 13.36 -5.16 -14.54
N LEU A 161 14.39 -5.74 -15.16
CA LEU A 161 15.53 -4.99 -15.66
C LEU A 161 15.16 -4.32 -16.99
N TYR A 162 15.02 -3.01 -16.98
CA TYR A 162 14.90 -2.21 -18.21
C TYR A 162 16.30 -1.82 -18.71
N TYR A 163 16.52 -1.89 -20.00
CA TYR A 163 17.80 -1.49 -20.60
C TYR A 163 17.61 -0.56 -21.80
N ASN A 164 18.60 0.29 -22.01
CA ASN A 164 18.66 1.13 -23.19
C ASN A 164 19.24 0.33 -24.35
N LYS A 165 18.37 -0.03 -25.31
CA LYS A 165 18.76 -0.88 -26.44
C LYS A 165 19.85 -0.27 -27.30
N ASP A 166 19.81 1.04 -27.54
CA ASP A 166 20.81 1.70 -28.39
C ASP A 166 22.21 1.66 -27.74
N MET A 167 22.27 1.78 -26.40
CA MET A 167 23.52 1.68 -25.65
C MET A 167 24.07 0.25 -25.65
N THR A 168 23.24 -0.76 -25.47
CA THR A 168 23.68 -2.15 -25.49
C THR A 168 24.11 -2.57 -26.90
N ASP A 169 23.39 -2.19 -27.95
CA ASP A 169 23.73 -2.45 -29.34
C ASP A 169 25.08 -1.79 -29.72
N ALA A 170 25.28 -0.52 -29.35
CA ALA A 170 26.53 0.20 -29.60
C ALA A 170 27.75 -0.43 -28.88
N ALA A 171 27.51 -1.05 -27.73
CA ALA A 171 28.52 -1.77 -26.97
C ALA A 171 28.72 -3.24 -27.42
N GLY A 172 27.95 -3.71 -28.41
CA GLY A 172 27.98 -5.10 -28.89
C GLY A 172 27.44 -6.10 -27.84
N ILE A 173 26.55 -5.65 -26.97
CA ILE A 173 25.95 -6.48 -25.91
C ILE A 173 24.59 -6.99 -26.37
N THR A 174 24.42 -8.31 -26.37
CA THR A 174 23.13 -8.95 -26.62
C THR A 174 22.46 -9.21 -25.28
N MET A 175 21.29 -8.62 -25.05
CA MET A 175 20.49 -8.87 -23.86
C MET A 175 19.62 -10.13 -24.05
N PRO A 176 19.39 -10.91 -22.99
CA PRO A 176 18.54 -12.11 -23.07
C PRO A 176 17.09 -11.73 -23.36
N ASP A 177 16.42 -12.59 -24.11
CA ASP A 177 15.00 -12.47 -24.47
C ASP A 177 14.12 -13.56 -23.83
N LYS A 178 14.72 -14.43 -23.00
CA LYS A 178 14.04 -15.52 -22.31
C LYS A 178 14.51 -15.62 -20.85
N MET A 179 13.61 -16.11 -20.01
CA MET A 179 13.88 -16.31 -18.58
C MET A 179 15.02 -17.31 -18.32
N GLU A 180 15.13 -18.35 -19.13
CA GLU A 180 16.18 -19.37 -19.01
C GLU A 180 17.59 -18.82 -19.26
N ASP A 181 17.68 -17.73 -20.01
CA ASP A 181 18.92 -17.04 -20.36
C ASP A 181 19.16 -15.78 -19.50
N ALA A 182 18.38 -15.62 -18.40
CA ALA A 182 18.47 -14.45 -17.52
C ALA A 182 19.91 -14.23 -17.03
N LEU A 183 20.32 -12.96 -16.98
CA LEU A 183 21.67 -12.58 -16.54
C LEU A 183 21.95 -13.05 -15.12
N THR A 184 23.12 -13.61 -14.91
CA THR A 184 23.69 -13.76 -13.58
C THR A 184 24.10 -12.40 -13.01
N TRP A 185 24.27 -12.30 -11.71
CA TRP A 185 24.75 -11.08 -11.06
C TRP A 185 26.10 -10.60 -11.60
N SER A 186 27.00 -11.55 -11.91
CA SER A 186 28.30 -11.22 -12.48
C SER A 186 28.17 -10.63 -13.89
N GLU A 187 27.34 -11.23 -14.74
CA GLU A 187 27.08 -10.71 -16.10
C GLU A 187 26.40 -9.33 -16.04
N PHE A 188 25.44 -9.14 -15.14
CA PHE A 188 24.82 -7.84 -14.92
C PHE A 188 25.86 -6.78 -14.51
N ALA A 189 26.73 -7.08 -13.54
CA ALA A 189 27.76 -6.17 -13.10
C ALA A 189 28.78 -5.86 -14.22
N ASP A 190 29.19 -6.87 -14.99
CA ASP A 190 30.08 -6.71 -16.13
C ASP A 190 29.48 -5.81 -17.23
N ILE A 191 28.20 -6.00 -17.53
CA ILE A 191 27.46 -5.16 -18.49
C ILE A 191 27.36 -3.72 -17.97
N ALA A 192 26.97 -3.54 -16.72
CA ALA A 192 26.89 -2.24 -16.08
C ALA A 192 28.26 -1.52 -16.11
N GLY A 193 29.33 -2.23 -15.80
CA GLY A 193 30.70 -1.71 -15.90
C GLY A 193 31.08 -1.26 -17.30
N LYS A 194 30.76 -2.06 -18.33
CA LYS A 194 31.03 -1.74 -19.75
C LYS A 194 30.24 -0.52 -20.23
N LEU A 195 29.03 -0.33 -19.74
CA LEU A 195 28.15 0.79 -20.12
C LEU A 195 28.46 2.06 -19.33
N THR A 196 29.20 1.97 -18.23
CA THR A 196 29.60 3.12 -17.42
C THR A 196 30.63 3.96 -18.16
N THR A 197 30.34 5.26 -18.31
CA THR A 197 31.25 6.25 -18.93
C THR A 197 31.33 7.50 -18.06
N SER A 198 32.19 8.44 -18.42
CA SER A 198 32.25 9.75 -17.73
C SER A 198 30.91 10.47 -17.83
N GLY A 199 30.16 10.51 -16.74
CA GLY A 199 28.86 11.19 -16.64
C GLY A 199 27.62 10.33 -16.91
N VAL A 200 27.80 9.02 -17.21
CA VAL A 200 26.69 8.07 -17.37
C VAL A 200 26.97 6.84 -16.53
N ALA A 201 26.10 6.55 -15.57
CA ALA A 201 26.13 5.31 -14.82
C ALA A 201 25.60 4.16 -15.69
N GLY A 202 26.29 3.01 -15.69
CA GLY A 202 25.89 1.83 -16.47
C GLY A 202 24.65 1.13 -15.92
N THR A 203 24.28 1.41 -14.69
CA THR A 203 23.02 0.98 -14.08
C THR A 203 22.53 2.01 -13.09
N ASN A 204 21.23 1.99 -12.84
CA ASN A 204 20.58 2.76 -11.77
C ASN A 204 19.58 1.84 -11.06
N ILE A 205 19.76 1.64 -9.76
CA ILE A 205 18.80 0.93 -8.93
C ILE A 205 18.03 1.99 -8.17
N ILE A 206 16.71 1.97 -8.30
CA ILE A 206 15.84 2.89 -7.57
C ILE A 206 15.98 2.62 -6.08
N MET A 207 16.39 3.65 -5.34
CA MET A 207 16.68 3.60 -3.90
C MET A 207 15.79 4.61 -3.16
N ASP A 208 14.49 4.57 -3.46
CA ASP A 208 13.51 5.39 -2.75
C ASP A 208 13.42 5.01 -1.27
N LYS A 209 13.16 5.99 -0.45
CA LYS A 209 12.85 5.74 0.97
C LYS A 209 11.40 5.25 1.06
N GLY A 210 11.17 4.29 1.94
CA GLY A 210 9.83 3.75 2.16
C GLY A 210 9.68 2.33 1.64
N GLU A 211 8.45 1.91 1.41
CA GLU A 211 8.10 0.55 0.98
C GLU A 211 8.61 0.20 -0.42
N GLY A 212 8.87 1.18 -1.27
CA GLY A 212 9.47 0.95 -2.59
C GLY A 212 10.89 0.38 -2.54
N LEU A 213 11.66 0.70 -1.49
CA LEU A 213 13.03 0.20 -1.35
C LEU A 213 13.11 -1.33 -1.17
N PRO A 214 12.43 -1.96 -0.20
CA PRO A 214 12.42 -3.41 -0.09
C PRO A 214 11.85 -4.07 -1.36
N TYR A 215 10.79 -3.54 -1.95
CA TYR A 215 10.20 -4.07 -3.18
C TYR A 215 11.21 -4.18 -4.34
N VAL A 216 12.07 -3.18 -4.53
CA VAL A 216 13.11 -3.21 -5.58
C VAL A 216 14.30 -4.09 -5.18
N LEU A 217 14.67 -4.14 -3.90
CA LEU A 217 15.87 -4.87 -3.46
C LEU A 217 15.63 -6.36 -3.20
N GLU A 218 14.43 -6.74 -2.78
CA GLU A 218 14.07 -8.10 -2.37
C GLU A 218 14.40 -9.15 -3.44
N GLN A 219 14.26 -8.80 -4.72
CA GLN A 219 14.62 -9.68 -5.83
C GLN A 219 16.08 -10.16 -5.79
N PHE A 220 17.01 -9.39 -5.21
CA PHE A 220 18.40 -9.84 -5.03
C PHE A 220 18.53 -10.88 -3.92
N TRP A 221 17.71 -10.80 -2.87
CA TRP A 221 17.61 -11.83 -1.83
C TRP A 221 16.99 -13.10 -2.39
N ILE A 222 15.83 -12.98 -3.05
CA ILE A 222 15.09 -14.11 -3.64
C ILE A 222 15.94 -14.82 -4.69
N SER A 223 16.59 -14.10 -5.62
CA SER A 223 17.43 -14.70 -6.65
C SER A 223 18.68 -15.39 -6.08
N ASN A 224 19.11 -15.03 -4.86
CA ASN A 224 20.19 -15.74 -4.15
C ASN A 224 19.67 -16.87 -3.25
N GLY A 225 18.37 -17.15 -3.26
CA GLY A 225 17.72 -18.27 -2.54
C GLY A 225 17.55 -18.03 -1.05
N THR A 226 17.25 -16.81 -0.68
CA THR A 226 16.77 -16.38 0.65
C THR A 226 15.71 -15.29 0.48
N ASP A 227 15.26 -14.69 1.57
CA ASP A 227 14.29 -13.60 1.56
C ASP A 227 14.62 -12.61 2.69
N PHE A 228 13.83 -11.54 2.84
CA PHE A 228 13.92 -10.64 3.98
C PHE A 228 13.34 -11.27 5.25
N VAL A 229 12.28 -12.07 5.10
CA VAL A 229 11.57 -12.73 6.21
C VAL A 229 11.29 -14.20 5.87
N SER A 230 10.87 -14.97 6.87
CA SER A 230 10.33 -16.32 6.68
C SER A 230 9.03 -16.28 5.86
N GLU A 231 8.67 -17.39 5.23
CA GLU A 231 7.44 -17.53 4.42
C GLU A 231 6.16 -17.14 5.19
N ASP A 232 6.13 -17.38 6.50
CA ASP A 232 5.03 -16.98 7.38
C ASP A 232 5.15 -15.54 7.92
N GLY A 233 6.16 -14.77 7.49
CA GLY A 233 6.42 -13.40 7.90
C GLY A 233 6.87 -13.22 9.35
N SER A 234 7.06 -14.30 10.12
CA SER A 234 7.28 -14.23 11.59
C SER A 234 8.72 -13.96 11.99
N LYS A 235 9.70 -14.14 11.09
CA LYS A 235 11.12 -14.03 11.38
C LYS A 235 11.88 -13.34 10.27
N ALA A 236 12.71 -12.36 10.63
CA ALA A 236 13.72 -11.78 9.76
C ALA A 236 15.12 -12.36 10.04
N ASP A 237 15.39 -12.75 11.30
CA ASP A 237 16.66 -13.35 11.68
C ASP A 237 16.86 -14.73 11.04
N GLY A 238 18.00 -14.93 10.41
CA GLY A 238 18.32 -16.13 9.62
C GLY A 238 17.83 -16.06 8.16
N TYR A 239 17.17 -14.98 7.75
CA TYR A 239 16.71 -14.69 6.38
C TYR A 239 17.45 -13.48 5.81
N VAL A 240 17.04 -12.27 6.14
CA VAL A 240 17.71 -11.05 5.65
C VAL A 240 19.19 -11.01 5.98
N ASN A 241 19.58 -11.49 7.15
CA ASN A 241 20.95 -11.56 7.65
C ASN A 241 21.62 -12.93 7.48
N SER A 242 21.03 -13.83 6.68
CA SER A 242 21.67 -15.10 6.32
C SER A 242 22.97 -14.87 5.54
N GLU A 243 23.79 -15.90 5.39
CA GLU A 243 24.97 -15.82 4.53
C GLU A 243 24.60 -15.37 3.10
N LYS A 244 23.51 -15.89 2.54
CA LYS A 244 22.98 -15.52 1.24
C LYS A 244 22.47 -14.07 1.21
N GLY A 245 21.79 -13.61 2.27
CA GLY A 245 21.35 -12.23 2.42
C GLY A 245 22.53 -11.25 2.49
N ILE A 246 23.57 -11.60 3.25
CA ILE A 246 24.82 -10.83 3.30
C ILE A 246 25.53 -10.78 1.93
N GLN A 247 25.52 -11.87 1.16
CA GLN A 247 26.03 -11.89 -0.20
C GLN A 247 25.25 -10.93 -1.12
N ALA A 248 23.91 -10.90 -1.04
CA ALA A 248 23.07 -9.98 -1.79
C ALA A 248 23.39 -8.52 -1.45
N ALA A 249 23.48 -8.19 -0.16
CA ALA A 249 23.85 -6.85 0.30
C ALA A 249 25.25 -6.42 -0.18
N ASN A 250 26.23 -7.33 -0.12
CA ASN A 250 27.59 -7.08 -0.59
C ASN A 250 27.64 -6.89 -2.12
N PHE A 251 26.86 -7.66 -2.88
CA PHE A 251 26.73 -7.46 -4.32
C PHE A 251 26.20 -6.06 -4.65
N LEU A 252 25.07 -5.65 -4.03
CA LEU A 252 24.53 -4.31 -4.22
C LEU A 252 25.52 -3.22 -3.86
N ASN A 253 26.23 -3.38 -2.75
CA ASN A 253 27.28 -2.42 -2.35
C ASN A 253 28.44 -2.35 -3.36
N SER A 254 28.75 -3.45 -4.05
CA SER A 254 29.79 -3.49 -5.08
C SER A 254 29.43 -2.69 -6.35
N LEU A 255 28.14 -2.48 -6.61
CA LEU A 255 27.67 -1.70 -7.75
C LEU A 255 27.81 -0.19 -7.56
N ILE A 256 28.01 0.28 -6.32
CA ILE A 256 28.12 1.71 -5.96
C ILE A 256 29.55 2.23 -6.11
N GLN A 257 30.53 1.37 -6.28
CA GLN A 257 31.96 1.67 -6.42
C GLN A 257 32.32 1.94 -7.88
#